data_cd1780ede16ed76effc401b3c15fc55b
#
_entry.id   cd1780ede16ed76effc401b3c15fc55b
#
_cell.length_a   1.000
_cell.length_b   1.000
_cell.length_c   1.000
_cell.angle_alpha   90.00
_cell.angle_beta   90.00
_cell.angle_gamma   90.00
#
_symmetry.space_group_name_H-M   'P 1'
#
loop_
_entity.id
_entity.type
_entity.pdbx_description
1 polymer ?
#
loop_
_entity_poly.entity_id
_entity_poly.type
_entity_poly.pdbx_seq_one_letter_code
_entity_poly.pdbx_strand_id
1 'polypeptide(L)'
;MKLVCVVGPTGCGKTWLGVELAKMLGGEVVSCDSMQVYRGMAIGTAAPTAEEMQGIPHHMVGVADPRENYSVARYADDAAKCVDDILSRGKQPVIVGGTGLYLNALLAGHGFAGGDKDGRYRAELESRWDKEGGEAMFAELRRIDPETAGNLHLNDKKRILRALEVYYETGKTMAQHNAETKLIPPRYDSVRIGLAYEDRDDMKRAIDLRVDKMVEAGLFDEVRALLDSGLPRDVTAMQAIGYKEALAYLDGEAAREEAIDEIKLRSRQYAKRQLTWLRRDPSIHWFYWKKTRILPDCLAFSTEILHTYGVS
;
A
#
# COMPACT_ATOMS: atom_id res chain seq x y z
N MET A 1 18.95 12.87 -9.41
CA MET A 1 18.15 11.94 -10.27
C MET A 1 16.74 11.92 -9.72
N LYS A 2 15.69 11.98 -10.57
CA LYS A 2 14.29 11.90 -10.13
C LYS A 2 13.88 10.44 -9.97
N LEU A 3 13.07 10.13 -8.97
CA LEU A 3 12.48 8.79 -8.87
C LEU A 3 11.39 8.60 -9.94
N VAL A 4 11.31 7.40 -10.50
CA VAL A 4 10.20 7.01 -11.39
C VAL A 4 9.19 6.22 -10.55
N CYS A 5 7.93 6.66 -10.51
CA CYS A 5 6.90 6.00 -9.72
C CYS A 5 5.81 5.45 -10.65
N VAL A 6 5.57 4.15 -10.60
CA VAL A 6 4.49 3.46 -11.31
C VAL A 6 3.40 3.10 -10.32
N VAL A 7 2.27 3.79 -10.40
CA VAL A 7 1.18 3.69 -9.44
C VAL A 7 -0.15 3.27 -10.07
N GLY A 8 -1.09 2.83 -9.26
CA GLY A 8 -2.42 2.45 -9.75
C GLY A 8 -3.08 1.38 -8.88
N PRO A 9 -4.34 1.04 -9.13
CA PRO A 9 -5.04 0.01 -8.39
C PRO A 9 -4.45 -1.38 -8.63
N THR A 10 -4.84 -2.34 -7.79
CA THR A 10 -4.50 -3.75 -8.02
C THR A 10 -5.05 -4.21 -9.38
N GLY A 11 -4.33 -5.12 -10.06
CA GLY A 11 -4.75 -5.67 -11.34
C GLY A 11 -4.54 -4.77 -12.57
N CYS A 12 -3.88 -3.59 -12.47
CA CYS A 12 -3.71 -2.68 -13.61
C CYS A 12 -2.37 -2.82 -14.37
N GLY A 13 -1.50 -3.79 -14.05
CA GLY A 13 -0.27 -4.05 -14.82
C GLY A 13 0.96 -3.27 -14.39
N LYS A 14 0.98 -2.71 -13.17
CA LYS A 14 2.13 -1.95 -12.63
C LYS A 14 3.45 -2.71 -12.65
N THR A 15 3.42 -4.00 -12.26
CA THR A 15 4.62 -4.85 -12.21
C THR A 15 5.30 -4.91 -13.56
N TRP A 16 4.52 -5.22 -14.61
CA TRP A 16 5.04 -5.24 -15.97
C TRP A 16 5.68 -3.90 -16.38
N LEU A 17 4.96 -2.79 -16.22
CA LEU A 17 5.50 -1.47 -16.61
C LEU A 17 6.74 -1.11 -15.80
N GLY A 18 6.74 -1.40 -14.49
CA GLY A 18 7.87 -1.14 -13.61
C GLY A 18 9.13 -1.88 -14.05
N VAL A 19 9.00 -3.14 -14.46
CA VAL A 19 10.11 -3.97 -14.98
C VAL A 19 10.60 -3.42 -16.33
N GLU A 20 9.71 -3.09 -17.26
CA GLU A 20 10.12 -2.53 -18.57
C GLU A 20 10.84 -1.18 -18.41
N LEU A 21 10.34 -0.30 -17.54
CA LEU A 21 11.01 0.97 -17.27
C LEU A 21 12.36 0.77 -16.55
N ALA A 22 12.45 -0.19 -15.61
CA ALA A 22 13.72 -0.52 -14.96
C ALA A 22 14.76 -1.05 -15.95
N LYS A 23 14.37 -1.88 -16.92
CA LYS A 23 15.26 -2.33 -18.00
C LYS A 23 15.76 -1.16 -18.86
N MET A 24 14.85 -0.30 -19.30
CA MET A 24 15.17 0.82 -20.18
C MET A 24 16.13 1.82 -19.53
N LEU A 25 15.94 2.05 -18.21
CA LEU A 25 16.68 3.06 -17.45
C LEU A 25 17.88 2.49 -16.68
N GLY A 26 18.25 1.22 -16.88
CA GLY A 26 19.33 0.57 -16.12
C GLY A 26 19.05 0.56 -14.61
N GLY A 27 17.80 0.42 -14.22
CA GLY A 27 17.32 0.62 -12.85
C GLY A 27 16.97 -0.65 -12.09
N GLU A 28 16.43 -0.44 -10.90
CA GLU A 28 15.96 -1.49 -9.98
C GLU A 28 14.59 -1.10 -9.40
N VAL A 29 13.74 -2.09 -9.12
CA VAL A 29 12.40 -1.86 -8.59
C VAL A 29 12.40 -1.82 -7.06
N VAL A 30 11.68 -0.85 -6.49
CA VAL A 30 11.34 -0.80 -5.07
C VAL A 30 9.83 -0.93 -4.92
N SER A 31 9.37 -2.03 -4.32
CA SER A 31 7.94 -2.27 -4.11
C SER A 31 7.35 -1.28 -3.11
N CYS A 32 6.18 -0.73 -3.47
CA CYS A 32 5.39 0.17 -2.65
C CYS A 32 4.02 -0.45 -2.35
N ASP A 33 4.06 -1.62 -1.68
CA ASP A 33 2.88 -2.38 -1.28
C ASP A 33 2.99 -2.81 0.18
N SER A 34 1.93 -2.58 0.96
CA SER A 34 1.94 -2.82 2.41
C SER A 34 1.83 -4.30 2.81
N MET A 35 1.53 -5.18 1.86
CA MET A 35 1.40 -6.61 2.12
C MET A 35 2.52 -7.42 1.48
N GLN A 36 3.07 -7.00 0.35
CA GLN A 36 4.22 -7.65 -0.29
C GLN A 36 5.50 -7.60 0.55
N VAL A 37 5.54 -6.78 1.58
CA VAL A 37 6.68 -6.72 2.51
C VAL A 37 6.86 -7.99 3.34
N TYR A 38 5.81 -8.80 3.53
CA TYR A 38 5.84 -9.97 4.40
C TYR A 38 6.37 -11.21 3.68
N ARG A 39 7.30 -11.93 4.33
CA ARG A 39 7.82 -13.21 3.87
C ARG A 39 6.75 -14.31 3.90
N GLY A 40 6.77 -15.19 2.91
CA GLY A 40 5.85 -16.33 2.84
C GLY A 40 4.43 -15.98 2.39
N MET A 41 4.19 -14.74 1.98
CA MET A 41 2.88 -14.24 1.55
C MET A 41 2.90 -13.81 0.07
N ALA A 42 3.48 -14.64 -0.79
CA ALA A 42 3.72 -14.27 -2.18
C ALA A 42 2.47 -14.38 -3.05
N ILE A 43 1.68 -15.45 -2.89
CA ILE A 43 0.50 -15.72 -3.72
C ILE A 43 -0.61 -14.73 -3.41
N GLY A 44 -1.03 -14.65 -2.17
CA GLY A 44 -2.15 -13.81 -1.76
C GLY A 44 -1.90 -12.31 -1.89
N THR A 45 -0.65 -11.86 -1.84
CA THR A 45 -0.28 -10.47 -2.14
C THR A 45 0.00 -10.25 -3.62
N ALA A 46 0.03 -11.33 -4.41
CA ALA A 46 0.52 -11.36 -5.79
C ALA A 46 1.85 -10.60 -5.93
N ALA A 47 2.81 -10.96 -5.08
CA ALA A 47 4.19 -10.52 -5.22
C ALA A 47 4.73 -10.98 -6.58
N PRO A 48 5.62 -10.19 -7.23
CA PRO A 48 6.15 -10.56 -8.52
C PRO A 48 6.93 -11.87 -8.44
N THR A 49 6.67 -12.77 -9.39
CA THR A 49 7.44 -14.01 -9.54
C THR A 49 8.81 -13.72 -10.16
N ALA A 50 9.74 -14.68 -10.06
CA ALA A 50 11.04 -14.56 -10.72
C ALA A 50 10.94 -14.34 -12.24
N GLU A 51 9.93 -14.97 -12.87
CA GLU A 51 9.62 -14.78 -14.29
C GLU A 51 9.13 -13.35 -14.57
N GLU A 52 8.23 -12.83 -13.76
CA GLU A 52 7.72 -11.45 -13.89
C GLU A 52 8.80 -10.41 -13.60
N MET A 53 9.74 -10.70 -12.70
CA MET A 53 10.88 -9.82 -12.39
C MET A 53 11.90 -9.75 -13.55
N GLN A 54 11.97 -10.75 -14.40
CA GLN A 54 12.83 -10.81 -15.60
C GLN A 54 14.31 -10.42 -15.31
N GLY A 55 14.82 -10.83 -14.15
CA GLY A 55 16.20 -10.55 -13.73
C GLY A 55 16.42 -9.14 -13.14
N ILE A 56 15.42 -8.27 -13.11
CA ILE A 56 15.50 -6.96 -12.45
C ILE A 56 15.45 -7.14 -10.94
N PRO A 57 16.40 -6.57 -10.17
CA PRO A 57 16.34 -6.60 -8.72
C PRO A 57 15.09 -5.91 -8.19
N HIS A 58 14.39 -6.57 -7.27
CA HIS A 58 13.22 -6.05 -6.58
C HIS A 58 13.52 -5.94 -5.09
N HIS A 59 13.38 -4.73 -4.56
CA HIS A 59 13.55 -4.41 -3.15
C HIS A 59 12.18 -4.28 -2.47
N MET A 60 12.14 -4.41 -1.15
CA MET A 60 10.93 -4.28 -0.32
C MET A 60 9.86 -5.35 -0.61
N VAL A 61 10.27 -6.52 -1.09
CA VAL A 61 9.43 -7.71 -1.26
C VAL A 61 9.94 -8.78 -0.31
N GLY A 62 9.07 -9.32 0.57
CA GLY A 62 9.42 -10.38 1.52
C GLY A 62 10.52 -10.00 2.52
N VAL A 63 10.56 -8.76 2.98
CA VAL A 63 11.63 -8.24 3.87
C VAL A 63 11.27 -8.37 5.36
N ALA A 64 9.99 -8.48 5.71
CA ALA A 64 9.50 -8.52 7.09
C ALA A 64 8.97 -9.90 7.49
N ASP A 65 9.08 -10.24 8.77
CA ASP A 65 8.40 -11.40 9.32
C ASP A 65 6.88 -11.10 9.45
N PRO A 66 5.98 -12.00 9.02
CA PRO A 66 4.55 -11.77 9.13
C PRO A 66 4.03 -11.68 10.59
N ARG A 67 4.84 -12.08 11.57
CA ARG A 67 4.54 -11.87 13.00
C ARG A 67 4.74 -10.43 13.46
N GLU A 68 5.50 -9.65 12.70
CA GLU A 68 5.82 -8.27 13.05
C GLU A 68 4.77 -7.30 12.52
N ASN A 69 4.51 -6.22 13.28
CA ASN A 69 3.78 -5.08 12.77
C ASN A 69 4.71 -4.22 11.91
N TYR A 70 4.45 -4.15 10.60
CA TYR A 70 5.23 -3.34 9.69
C TYR A 70 4.53 -2.01 9.42
N SER A 71 5.05 -0.95 10.03
CA SER A 71 4.43 0.37 9.97
C SER A 71 4.85 1.14 8.71
N VAL A 72 4.05 2.17 8.35
CA VAL A 72 4.38 3.10 7.27
C VAL A 72 5.68 3.87 7.54
N ALA A 73 6.00 4.18 8.80
CA ALA A 73 7.25 4.82 9.19
C ALA A 73 8.45 3.91 8.90
N ARG A 74 8.37 2.64 9.33
CA ARG A 74 9.40 1.64 9.03
C ARG A 74 9.57 1.44 7.51
N TYR A 75 8.45 1.39 6.77
CA TYR A 75 8.52 1.32 5.30
C TYR A 75 9.29 2.50 4.71
N ALA A 76 8.97 3.72 5.14
CA ALA A 76 9.63 4.92 4.59
C ALA A 76 11.15 4.89 4.83
N ASP A 77 11.58 4.48 6.02
CA ASP A 77 13.00 4.37 6.37
C ASP A 77 13.71 3.27 5.57
N ASP A 78 13.12 2.08 5.50
CA ASP A 78 13.74 0.94 4.83
C ASP A 78 13.73 1.12 3.29
N ALA A 79 12.63 1.62 2.72
CA ALA A 79 12.57 1.94 1.30
C ALA A 79 13.53 3.08 0.91
N ALA A 80 13.70 4.08 1.77
CA ALA A 80 14.66 5.16 1.56
C ALA A 80 16.11 4.64 1.51
N LYS A 81 16.49 3.71 2.39
CA LYS A 81 17.80 3.06 2.34
C LYS A 81 18.02 2.34 1.00
N CYS A 82 16.99 1.61 0.51
CA CYS A 82 17.07 0.96 -0.80
C CYS A 82 17.24 1.98 -1.94
N VAL A 83 16.44 3.06 -1.92
CA VAL A 83 16.53 4.12 -2.92
C VAL A 83 17.89 4.79 -2.92
N ASP A 84 18.42 5.14 -1.74
CA ASP A 84 19.72 5.81 -1.60
C ASP A 84 20.87 4.89 -2.05
N ASP A 85 20.79 3.58 -1.76
CA ASP A 85 21.75 2.58 -2.27
C ASP A 85 21.73 2.49 -3.80
N ILE A 86 20.54 2.37 -4.40
CA ILE A 86 20.38 2.31 -5.86
C ILE A 86 20.97 3.56 -6.52
N LEU A 87 20.65 4.74 -5.99
CA LEU A 87 21.17 6.03 -6.47
C LEU A 87 22.69 6.12 -6.32
N SER A 88 23.25 5.63 -5.20
CA SER A 88 24.70 5.64 -4.97
C SER A 88 25.49 4.81 -5.99
N ARG A 89 24.86 3.77 -6.54
CA ARG A 89 25.39 2.93 -7.62
C ARG A 89 25.14 3.51 -9.01
N GLY A 90 24.60 4.72 -9.12
CA GLY A 90 24.28 5.39 -10.39
C GLY A 90 23.11 4.78 -11.16
N LYS A 91 22.28 3.95 -10.49
CA LYS A 91 21.13 3.31 -11.10
C LYS A 91 19.83 4.06 -10.84
N GLN A 92 18.81 3.79 -11.65
CA GLN A 92 17.50 4.44 -11.55
C GLN A 92 16.57 3.66 -10.59
N PRO A 93 16.13 4.25 -9.45
CA PRO A 93 15.07 3.64 -8.65
C PRO A 93 13.70 3.78 -9.35
N VAL A 94 12.99 2.65 -9.47
CA VAL A 94 11.61 2.59 -10.00
C VAL A 94 10.70 2.12 -8.88
N ILE A 95 9.87 3.02 -8.36
CA ILE A 95 8.94 2.73 -7.27
C ILE A 95 7.65 2.17 -7.85
N VAL A 96 7.27 0.95 -7.46
CA VAL A 96 6.11 0.27 -8.05
C VAL A 96 5.12 -0.15 -6.98
N GLY A 97 3.89 0.38 -7.01
CA GLY A 97 2.89 -0.08 -6.06
C GLY A 97 1.56 0.65 -6.07
N GLY A 98 0.68 0.23 -5.18
CA GLY A 98 -0.69 0.78 -5.06
C GLY A 98 -1.00 1.36 -3.68
N THR A 99 -0.05 1.35 -2.74
CA THR A 99 -0.24 1.86 -1.38
C THR A 99 0.15 3.34 -1.32
N GLY A 100 -0.81 4.22 -1.65
CA GLY A 100 -0.54 5.67 -1.74
C GLY A 100 0.03 6.28 -0.45
N LEU A 101 -0.35 5.75 0.73
CA LEU A 101 0.24 6.19 2.00
C LEU A 101 1.74 5.90 2.07
N TYR A 102 2.18 4.73 1.60
CA TYR A 102 3.60 4.35 1.56
C TYR A 102 4.38 5.21 0.58
N LEU A 103 3.81 5.44 -0.61
CA LEU A 103 4.42 6.33 -1.60
C LEU A 103 4.63 7.74 -1.04
N ASN A 104 3.58 8.33 -0.47
CA ASN A 104 3.68 9.67 0.10
C ASN A 104 4.69 9.72 1.24
N ALA A 105 4.74 8.70 2.08
CA ALA A 105 5.69 8.59 3.17
C ALA A 105 7.15 8.57 2.68
N LEU A 106 7.44 7.79 1.67
CA LEU A 106 8.76 7.71 1.05
C LEU A 106 9.17 9.05 0.42
N LEU A 107 8.27 9.66 -0.36
CA LEU A 107 8.58 10.88 -1.12
C LEU A 107 8.66 12.12 -0.23
N ALA A 108 7.84 12.21 0.80
CA ALA A 108 7.76 13.39 1.65
C ALA A 108 9.00 13.61 2.53
N GLY A 109 9.68 12.52 2.95
CA GLY A 109 10.93 12.61 3.72
C GLY A 109 10.81 13.20 5.12
N HIS A 110 9.60 13.46 5.58
CA HIS A 110 9.36 13.91 6.94
C HIS A 110 9.02 12.76 7.87
N GLY A 111 9.45 12.88 9.13
CA GLY A 111 9.07 11.92 10.18
C GLY A 111 7.55 11.90 10.38
N PHE A 112 7.02 10.73 10.62
CA PHE A 112 5.63 10.59 11.07
C PHE A 112 5.49 11.22 12.46
N ALA A 113 4.31 11.80 12.75
CA ALA A 113 3.96 12.17 14.13
C ALA A 113 4.28 10.99 15.03
N GLY A 114 4.95 11.26 16.13
CA GLY A 114 5.54 10.30 17.05
C GLY A 114 4.79 8.96 17.10
N GLY A 115 5.49 7.89 17.16
CA GLY A 115 4.90 6.59 17.42
C GLY A 115 5.13 6.28 18.88
N ASP A 116 4.08 6.08 19.63
CA ASP A 116 4.16 5.52 20.98
C ASP A 116 4.99 4.23 20.91
N LYS A 117 6.31 4.37 21.11
CA LYS A 117 7.28 3.28 20.94
C LYS A 117 6.95 2.09 21.85
N ASP A 118 6.31 2.39 22.98
CA ASP A 118 5.98 1.42 24.00
C ASP A 118 4.53 0.92 23.90
N GLY A 119 3.72 1.49 22.99
CA GLY A 119 2.30 1.13 22.81
C GLY A 119 1.38 1.51 23.97
N ARG A 120 1.87 2.31 24.93
CA ARG A 120 1.17 2.63 26.18
C ARG A 120 -0.08 3.45 25.95
N TYR A 121 0.04 4.56 25.23
CA TYR A 121 -1.10 5.43 24.92
C TYR A 121 -2.13 4.72 24.08
N ARG A 122 -1.67 3.89 23.15
CA ARG A 122 -2.55 3.09 22.29
C ARG A 122 -3.38 2.11 23.11
N ALA A 123 -2.76 1.34 24.00
CA ALA A 123 -3.45 0.39 24.85
C ALA A 123 -4.44 1.06 25.82
N GLU A 124 -4.04 2.21 26.40
CA GLU A 124 -4.92 3.00 27.25
C GLU A 124 -6.15 3.52 26.50
N LEU A 125 -5.95 4.08 25.31
CA LEU A 125 -7.03 4.61 24.47
C LEU A 125 -7.98 3.51 23.97
N GLU A 126 -7.47 2.32 23.65
CA GLU A 126 -8.30 1.17 23.31
C GLU A 126 -9.14 0.71 24.51
N SER A 127 -8.55 0.64 25.70
CA SER A 127 -9.29 0.35 26.94
C SER A 127 -10.36 1.39 27.25
N ARG A 128 -10.05 2.68 27.04
CA ARG A 128 -11.03 3.76 27.19
C ARG A 128 -12.16 3.67 26.18
N TRP A 129 -11.85 3.35 24.93
CA TRP A 129 -12.87 3.13 23.90
C TRP A 129 -13.88 2.06 24.30
N ASP A 130 -13.41 0.96 24.87
CA ASP A 130 -14.26 -0.15 25.28
C ASP A 130 -15.09 0.18 26.55
N LYS A 131 -14.61 1.07 27.42
CA LYS A 131 -15.29 1.48 28.66
C LYS A 131 -16.22 2.68 28.48
N GLU A 132 -15.74 3.72 27.79
CA GLU A 132 -16.42 5.02 27.66
C GLU A 132 -17.28 5.12 26.39
N GLY A 133 -16.98 4.26 25.40
CA GLY A 133 -17.65 4.24 24.10
C GLY A 133 -17.09 5.21 23.06
N GLY A 134 -17.35 4.91 21.80
CA GLY A 134 -16.84 5.72 20.68
C GLY A 134 -17.34 7.16 20.66
N GLU A 135 -18.57 7.42 21.13
CA GLU A 135 -19.15 8.77 21.16
C GLU A 135 -18.37 9.71 22.10
N ALA A 136 -18.01 9.24 23.30
CA ALA A 136 -17.24 10.00 24.26
C ALA A 136 -15.85 10.35 23.72
N MET A 137 -15.17 9.34 23.17
CA MET A 137 -13.83 9.51 22.57
C MET A 137 -13.85 10.45 21.35
N PHE A 138 -14.90 10.39 20.54
CA PHE A 138 -15.05 11.29 19.39
C PHE A 138 -15.40 12.71 19.81
N ALA A 139 -16.20 12.90 20.87
CA ALA A 139 -16.48 14.19 21.46
C ALA A 139 -15.19 14.82 22.03
N GLU A 140 -14.35 14.03 22.67
CA GLU A 140 -13.03 14.46 23.13
C GLU A 140 -12.15 14.93 21.97
N LEU A 141 -12.06 14.15 20.89
CA LEU A 141 -11.31 14.54 19.69
C LEU A 141 -11.84 15.85 19.09
N ARG A 142 -13.17 16.03 19.03
CA ARG A 142 -13.77 17.29 18.54
C ARG A 142 -13.36 18.51 19.35
N ARG A 143 -13.15 18.34 20.65
CA ARG A 143 -12.70 19.42 21.54
C ARG A 143 -11.22 19.74 21.36
N ILE A 144 -10.38 18.70 21.15
CA ILE A 144 -8.92 18.83 21.04
C ILE A 144 -8.49 19.25 19.63
N ASP A 145 -9.03 18.56 18.62
CA ASP A 145 -8.68 18.72 17.20
C ASP A 145 -9.94 18.76 16.33
N PRO A 146 -10.69 19.88 16.34
CA PRO A 146 -11.92 20.00 15.57
C PRO A 146 -11.72 19.86 14.06
N GLU A 147 -10.56 20.25 13.55
CA GLU A 147 -10.22 20.12 12.12
C GLU A 147 -10.10 18.67 11.70
N THR A 148 -9.34 17.87 12.44
CA THR A 148 -9.23 16.43 12.16
C THR A 148 -10.57 15.73 12.38
N ALA A 149 -11.29 16.04 13.45
CA ALA A 149 -12.59 15.46 13.76
C ALA A 149 -13.63 15.74 12.66
N GLY A 150 -13.60 16.93 12.05
CA GLY A 150 -14.49 17.31 10.95
C GLY A 150 -14.33 16.44 9.69
N ASN A 151 -13.20 15.74 9.55
CA ASN A 151 -12.90 14.84 8.43
C ASN A 151 -13.09 13.34 8.76
N LEU A 152 -13.57 13.03 9.98
CA LEU A 152 -13.77 11.66 10.46
C LEU A 152 -15.24 11.38 10.77
N HIS A 153 -15.59 10.10 10.72
CA HIS A 153 -16.88 9.60 11.18
C HIS A 153 -16.73 8.86 12.51
N LEU A 154 -17.80 8.81 13.32
CA LEU A 154 -17.80 8.09 14.61
C LEU A 154 -17.29 6.64 14.50
N ASN A 155 -17.54 5.97 13.38
CA ASN A 155 -17.12 4.59 13.14
C ASN A 155 -15.63 4.47 12.77
N ASP A 156 -14.90 5.56 12.62
CA ASP A 156 -13.47 5.56 12.28
C ASP A 156 -12.58 5.33 13.51
N LYS A 157 -12.91 4.31 14.36
CA LYS A 157 -12.20 4.00 15.63
C LYS A 157 -10.69 4.18 15.50
N LYS A 158 -10.07 3.50 14.52
CA LYS A 158 -8.61 3.50 14.35
C LYS A 158 -8.03 4.91 14.13
N ARG A 159 -8.74 5.78 13.39
CA ARG A 159 -8.30 7.14 13.10
C ARG A 159 -8.53 8.09 14.26
N ILE A 160 -9.66 7.93 14.97
CA ILE A 160 -9.97 8.69 16.19
C ILE A 160 -8.90 8.41 17.25
N LEU A 161 -8.64 7.11 17.52
CA LEU A 161 -7.62 6.71 18.48
C LEU A 161 -6.23 7.21 18.07
N ARG A 162 -5.87 7.17 16.78
CA ARG A 162 -4.58 7.67 16.31
C ARG A 162 -4.43 9.19 16.50
N ALA A 163 -5.48 9.96 16.28
CA ALA A 163 -5.42 11.41 16.48
C ALA A 163 -5.25 11.77 17.96
N LEU A 164 -5.95 11.07 18.86
CA LEU A 164 -5.79 11.22 20.30
C LEU A 164 -4.41 10.77 20.79
N GLU A 165 -3.92 9.61 20.29
CA GLU A 165 -2.59 9.08 20.58
C GLU A 165 -1.49 10.10 20.26
N VAL A 166 -1.52 10.71 19.06
CA VAL A 166 -0.56 11.76 18.67
C VAL A 166 -0.63 12.95 19.61
N TYR A 167 -1.83 13.38 19.98
CA TYR A 167 -1.99 14.51 20.90
C TYR A 167 -1.42 14.19 22.30
N TYR A 168 -1.75 13.03 22.85
CA TYR A 168 -1.26 12.67 24.20
C TYR A 168 0.24 12.43 24.24
N GLU A 169 0.82 11.93 23.15
CA GLU A 169 2.25 11.69 23.06
C GLU A 169 3.06 12.98 22.84
N THR A 170 2.57 13.88 21.97
CA THR A 170 3.37 15.01 21.48
C THR A 170 2.90 16.38 21.96
N GLY A 171 1.69 16.49 22.53
CA GLY A 171 1.03 17.74 22.83
C GLY A 171 0.53 18.51 21.60
N LYS A 172 0.70 17.98 20.39
CA LYS A 172 0.25 18.56 19.12
C LYS A 172 -0.94 17.82 18.54
N THR A 173 -1.87 18.54 17.95
CA THR A 173 -2.97 17.91 17.21
C THR A 173 -2.48 17.31 15.91
N MET A 174 -3.23 16.34 15.35
CA MET A 174 -2.94 15.80 14.04
C MET A 174 -3.00 16.86 12.94
N ALA A 175 -3.92 17.83 13.04
CA ALA A 175 -3.99 18.96 12.13
C ALA A 175 -2.73 19.82 12.16
N GLN A 176 -2.23 20.16 13.36
CA GLN A 176 -0.98 20.91 13.51
C GLN A 176 0.22 20.15 12.94
N HIS A 177 0.33 18.85 13.27
CA HIS A 177 1.39 18.01 12.72
C HIS A 177 1.34 17.97 11.18
N ASN A 178 0.16 17.78 10.59
CA ASN A 178 -0.01 17.77 9.14
C ASN A 178 0.32 19.13 8.49
N ALA A 179 0.04 20.23 9.17
CA ALA A 179 0.41 21.56 8.68
C ALA A 179 1.93 21.76 8.67
N GLU A 180 2.61 21.39 9.76
CA GLU A 180 4.08 21.45 9.85
C GLU A 180 4.77 20.58 8.80
N THR A 181 4.28 19.37 8.61
CA THR A 181 4.87 18.43 7.64
C THR A 181 4.73 18.88 6.20
N LYS A 182 3.68 19.64 5.86
CA LYS A 182 3.52 20.22 4.52
C LYS A 182 4.58 21.29 4.20
N LEU A 183 5.23 21.87 5.18
CA LEU A 183 6.29 22.86 4.99
C LEU A 183 7.66 22.23 4.72
N ILE A 184 7.80 20.93 4.97
CA ILE A 184 9.05 20.21 4.73
C ILE A 184 9.13 19.86 3.25
N PRO A 185 10.20 20.24 2.55
CA PRO A 185 10.35 19.88 1.14
C PRO A 185 10.41 18.35 0.96
N PRO A 186 9.94 17.82 -0.17
CA PRO A 186 10.03 16.39 -0.44
C PRO A 186 11.49 15.92 -0.44
N ARG A 187 11.72 14.73 0.10
CA ARG A 187 13.05 14.09 0.12
C ARG A 187 13.54 13.76 -1.30
N TYR A 188 12.61 13.31 -2.14
CA TYR A 188 12.91 12.91 -3.50
C TYR A 188 12.00 13.64 -4.49
N ASP A 189 12.58 14.18 -5.54
CA ASP A 189 11.83 14.59 -6.73
C ASP A 189 11.39 13.34 -7.51
N SER A 190 10.20 13.36 -8.10
CA SER A 190 9.65 12.17 -8.73
C SER A 190 8.78 12.48 -9.95
N VAL A 191 8.79 11.57 -10.92
CA VAL A 191 7.83 11.49 -12.02
C VAL A 191 6.87 10.35 -11.74
N ARG A 192 5.56 10.60 -11.77
CA ARG A 192 4.54 9.65 -11.37
C ARG A 192 3.67 9.26 -12.55
N ILE A 193 3.70 7.98 -12.92
CA ILE A 193 2.91 7.40 -14.00
C ILE A 193 1.82 6.54 -13.36
N GLY A 194 0.58 6.88 -13.63
CA GLY A 194 -0.59 6.17 -13.13
C GLY A 194 -1.17 5.23 -14.17
N LEU A 195 -1.50 4.01 -13.78
CA LEU A 195 -2.22 3.05 -14.62
C LEU A 195 -3.63 2.83 -14.08
N ALA A 196 -4.63 2.93 -14.94
CA ALA A 196 -6.00 2.62 -14.62
C ALA A 196 -6.72 2.02 -15.84
N TYR A 197 -7.96 1.61 -15.66
CA TYR A 197 -8.85 1.27 -16.78
C TYR A 197 -9.79 2.43 -17.07
N GLU A 198 -10.09 2.66 -18.33
CA GLU A 198 -11.12 3.59 -18.75
C GLU A 198 -12.49 3.09 -18.30
N ASP A 199 -12.78 1.82 -18.54
CA ASP A 199 -14.01 1.16 -18.14
C ASP A 199 -13.89 0.43 -16.80
N ARG A 200 -14.92 0.57 -15.94
CA ARG A 200 -14.94 -0.05 -14.61
C ARG A 200 -15.13 -1.56 -14.65
N ASP A 201 -15.85 -2.07 -15.65
CA ASP A 201 -16.10 -3.50 -15.76
C ASP A 201 -14.87 -4.24 -16.32
N ASP A 202 -14.06 -3.58 -17.15
CA ASP A 202 -12.74 -4.09 -17.54
C ASP A 202 -11.82 -4.23 -16.31
N MET A 203 -11.84 -3.22 -15.43
CA MET A 203 -11.10 -3.28 -14.17
C MET A 203 -11.58 -4.43 -13.29
N LYS A 204 -12.91 -4.61 -13.15
CA LYS A 204 -13.46 -5.71 -12.35
C LYS A 204 -13.04 -7.07 -12.90
N ARG A 205 -13.17 -7.28 -14.22
CA ARG A 205 -12.75 -8.52 -14.89
C ARG A 205 -11.26 -8.81 -14.66
N ALA A 206 -10.41 -7.81 -14.76
CA ALA A 206 -8.98 -7.98 -14.53
C ALA A 206 -8.65 -8.35 -13.07
N ILE A 207 -9.39 -7.81 -12.11
CA ILE A 207 -9.25 -8.13 -10.69
C ILE A 207 -9.75 -9.55 -10.42
N ASP A 208 -10.91 -9.92 -10.94
CA ASP A 208 -11.50 -11.23 -10.75
C ASP A 208 -10.58 -12.32 -11.33
N LEU A 209 -10.09 -12.14 -12.57
CA LEU A 209 -9.11 -13.05 -13.18
C LEU A 209 -7.81 -13.17 -12.35
N ARG A 210 -7.35 -12.08 -11.74
CA ARG A 210 -6.18 -12.12 -10.85
C ARG A 210 -6.46 -12.98 -9.63
N VAL A 211 -7.64 -12.85 -9.01
CA VAL A 211 -8.02 -13.68 -7.85
C VAL A 211 -8.11 -15.15 -8.25
N ASP A 212 -8.70 -15.46 -9.41
CA ASP A 212 -8.75 -16.84 -9.90
C ASP A 212 -7.35 -17.44 -10.04
N LYS A 213 -6.39 -16.70 -10.62
CA LYS A 213 -4.98 -17.12 -10.72
C LYS A 213 -4.31 -17.30 -9.35
N MET A 214 -4.62 -16.47 -8.36
CA MET A 214 -4.10 -16.64 -6.99
C MET A 214 -4.63 -17.93 -6.36
N VAL A 215 -5.90 -18.25 -6.58
CA VAL A 215 -6.52 -19.50 -6.13
C VAL A 215 -5.91 -20.72 -6.84
N GLU A 216 -5.72 -20.65 -8.15
CA GLU A 216 -5.06 -21.69 -8.94
C GLU A 216 -3.60 -21.91 -8.51
N ALA A 217 -2.90 -20.83 -8.14
CA ALA A 217 -1.53 -20.88 -7.64
C ALA A 217 -1.40 -21.44 -6.22
N GLY A 218 -2.51 -21.71 -5.51
CA GLY A 218 -2.50 -22.32 -4.19
C GLY A 218 -2.64 -21.34 -3.02
N LEU A 219 -3.40 -20.26 -3.17
CA LEU A 219 -3.63 -19.28 -2.09
C LEU A 219 -4.04 -19.93 -0.77
N PHE A 220 -4.98 -20.88 -0.79
CA PHE A 220 -5.44 -21.55 0.42
C PHE A 220 -4.37 -22.41 1.09
N ASP A 221 -3.48 -23.01 0.27
CA ASP A 221 -2.36 -23.81 0.77
C ASP A 221 -1.26 -22.92 1.36
N GLU A 222 -1.02 -21.73 0.77
CA GLU A 222 -0.12 -20.74 1.35
C GLU A 222 -0.62 -20.30 2.74
N VAL A 223 -1.91 -20.01 2.91
CA VAL A 223 -2.50 -19.64 4.19
C VAL A 223 -2.38 -20.78 5.21
N ARG A 224 -2.66 -22.02 4.80
CA ARG A 224 -2.50 -23.20 5.66
C ARG A 224 -1.06 -23.36 6.13
N ALA A 225 -0.09 -23.25 5.22
CA ALA A 225 1.33 -23.36 5.54
C ALA A 225 1.78 -22.28 6.56
N LEU A 226 1.26 -21.05 6.44
CA LEU A 226 1.52 -19.99 7.40
C LEU A 226 0.98 -20.33 8.79
N LEU A 227 -0.24 -20.87 8.88
CA LEU A 227 -0.82 -21.33 10.16
C LEU A 227 -0.03 -22.49 10.74
N ASP A 228 0.34 -23.48 9.93
CA ASP A 228 1.12 -24.65 10.35
C ASP A 228 2.52 -24.24 10.85
N SER A 229 3.06 -23.11 10.37
CA SER A 229 4.28 -22.50 10.89
C SER A 229 4.12 -21.80 12.25
N GLY A 230 2.91 -21.81 12.83
CA GLY A 230 2.58 -21.15 14.09
C GLY A 230 2.37 -19.64 13.96
N LEU A 231 2.00 -19.12 12.79
CA LEU A 231 1.64 -17.71 12.64
C LEU A 231 0.29 -17.44 13.34
N PRO A 232 0.22 -16.46 14.27
CA PRO A 232 -1.05 -16.10 14.91
C PRO A 232 -2.05 -15.54 13.90
N ARG A 233 -3.35 -15.81 14.12
CA ARG A 233 -4.43 -15.40 13.19
C ARG A 233 -4.76 -13.92 13.24
N ASP A 234 -4.45 -13.26 14.34
CA ASP A 234 -4.77 -11.86 14.62
C ASP A 234 -3.68 -10.87 14.22
N VAL A 235 -2.55 -11.34 13.68
CA VAL A 235 -1.48 -10.46 13.20
C VAL A 235 -1.92 -9.63 11.99
N THR A 236 -1.30 -8.46 11.83
CA THR A 236 -1.61 -7.52 10.75
C THR A 236 -1.51 -8.16 9.36
N ALA A 237 -0.53 -9.02 9.14
CA ALA A 237 -0.32 -9.74 7.89
C ALA A 237 -1.55 -10.58 7.48
N MET A 238 -2.17 -11.29 8.44
CA MET A 238 -3.34 -12.14 8.21
C MET A 238 -4.64 -11.35 7.97
N GLN A 239 -4.63 -10.03 8.16
CA GLN A 239 -5.76 -9.15 7.80
C GLN A 239 -5.75 -8.73 6.31
N ALA A 240 -4.75 -9.16 5.54
CA ALA A 240 -4.70 -8.91 4.11
C ALA A 240 -5.89 -9.57 3.39
N ILE A 241 -6.35 -8.92 2.31
CA ILE A 241 -7.39 -9.48 1.44
C ILE A 241 -6.86 -10.78 0.83
N GLY A 242 -7.67 -11.81 0.84
CA GLY A 242 -7.30 -13.17 0.45
C GLY A 242 -6.97 -14.05 1.64
N TYR A 243 -6.20 -13.54 2.62
CA TYR A 243 -5.82 -14.31 3.81
C TYR A 243 -6.97 -14.40 4.81
N LYS A 244 -7.62 -13.29 5.10
CA LYS A 244 -8.75 -13.27 6.02
C LYS A 244 -9.91 -14.15 5.53
N GLU A 245 -10.22 -14.10 4.25
CA GLU A 245 -11.29 -14.88 3.65
C GLU A 245 -10.90 -16.38 3.56
N ALA A 246 -9.62 -16.66 3.28
CA ALA A 246 -9.12 -18.03 3.30
C ALA A 246 -9.16 -18.65 4.72
N LEU A 247 -8.92 -17.85 5.77
CA LEU A 247 -9.10 -18.29 7.15
C LEU A 247 -10.54 -18.74 7.42
N ALA A 248 -11.54 -17.95 7.00
CA ALA A 248 -12.96 -18.29 7.20
C ALA A 248 -13.31 -19.64 6.53
N TYR A 249 -12.76 -19.93 5.35
CA TYR A 249 -12.90 -21.23 4.70
C TYR A 249 -12.20 -22.35 5.48
N LEU A 250 -10.95 -22.14 5.90
CA LEU A 250 -10.17 -23.15 6.64
C LEU A 250 -10.77 -23.48 8.01
N ASP A 251 -11.49 -22.53 8.61
CA ASP A 251 -12.20 -22.69 9.88
C ASP A 251 -13.61 -23.30 9.70
N GLY A 252 -14.06 -23.52 8.46
CA GLY A 252 -15.38 -24.06 8.16
C GLY A 252 -16.53 -23.05 8.33
N GLU A 253 -16.20 -21.76 8.42
CA GLU A 253 -17.17 -20.66 8.55
C GLU A 253 -17.79 -20.26 7.19
N ALA A 254 -17.12 -20.58 6.09
CA ALA A 254 -17.58 -20.30 4.74
C ALA A 254 -17.25 -21.45 3.76
N ALA A 255 -18.05 -21.62 2.72
CA ALA A 255 -17.70 -22.50 1.62
C ALA A 255 -16.54 -21.90 0.80
N ARG A 256 -15.80 -22.76 0.07
CA ARG A 256 -14.63 -22.31 -0.72
C ARG A 256 -15.01 -21.27 -1.77
N GLU A 257 -16.10 -21.49 -2.45
CA GLU A 257 -16.64 -20.59 -3.48
C GLU A 257 -17.06 -19.25 -2.89
N GLU A 258 -17.69 -19.25 -1.71
CA GLU A 258 -18.05 -18.02 -0.98
C GLU A 258 -16.83 -17.22 -0.57
N ALA A 259 -15.77 -17.87 -0.09
CA ALA A 259 -14.52 -17.21 0.22
C ALA A 259 -13.88 -16.57 -1.03
N ILE A 260 -13.87 -17.26 -2.18
CA ILE A 260 -13.36 -16.73 -3.45
C ILE A 260 -14.15 -15.50 -3.89
N ASP A 261 -15.48 -15.56 -3.84
CA ASP A 261 -16.34 -14.44 -4.23
C ASP A 261 -16.13 -13.22 -3.32
N GLU A 262 -15.95 -13.45 -2.02
CA GLU A 262 -15.65 -12.38 -1.06
C GLU A 262 -14.25 -11.78 -1.33
N ILE A 263 -13.23 -12.57 -1.64
CA ILE A 263 -11.91 -12.08 -2.06
C ILE A 263 -12.05 -11.16 -3.29
N LYS A 264 -12.80 -11.58 -4.31
CA LYS A 264 -13.08 -10.77 -5.50
C LYS A 264 -13.76 -9.46 -5.15
N LEU A 265 -14.81 -9.52 -4.31
CA LEU A 265 -15.54 -8.34 -3.86
C LEU A 265 -14.63 -7.36 -3.10
N ARG A 266 -13.87 -7.84 -2.11
CA ARG A 266 -12.95 -7.02 -1.31
C ARG A 266 -11.83 -6.43 -2.16
N SER A 267 -11.30 -7.19 -3.10
CA SER A 267 -10.27 -6.72 -4.04
C SER A 267 -10.78 -5.58 -4.94
N ARG A 268 -12.02 -5.68 -5.46
CA ARG A 268 -12.66 -4.61 -6.22
C ARG A 268 -12.90 -3.36 -5.37
N GLN A 269 -13.34 -3.51 -4.13
CA GLN A 269 -13.51 -2.40 -3.18
C GLN A 269 -12.17 -1.74 -2.85
N TYR A 270 -11.13 -2.53 -2.68
CA TYR A 270 -9.78 -2.02 -2.42
C TYR A 270 -9.22 -1.23 -3.60
N ALA A 271 -9.35 -1.76 -4.82
CA ALA A 271 -8.97 -1.06 -6.04
C ALA A 271 -9.66 0.30 -6.19
N LYS A 272 -10.96 0.38 -5.86
CA LYS A 272 -11.71 1.64 -5.83
C LYS A 272 -11.11 2.63 -4.82
N ARG A 273 -10.75 2.17 -3.61
CA ARG A 273 -10.12 3.02 -2.58
C ARG A 273 -8.75 3.52 -3.03
N GLN A 274 -7.92 2.63 -3.62
CA GLN A 274 -6.61 3.01 -4.19
C GLN A 274 -6.77 4.11 -5.26
N LEU A 275 -7.70 3.93 -6.19
CA LEU A 275 -7.93 4.88 -7.26
C LEU A 275 -8.44 6.23 -6.74
N THR A 276 -9.35 6.22 -5.76
CA THR A 276 -9.85 7.43 -5.11
C THR A 276 -8.72 8.19 -4.39
N TRP A 277 -7.78 7.48 -3.75
CA TRP A 277 -6.62 8.09 -3.11
C TRP A 277 -5.68 8.70 -4.14
N LEU A 278 -5.26 7.92 -5.12
CA LEU A 278 -4.27 8.34 -6.11
C LEU A 278 -4.76 9.51 -6.99
N ARG A 279 -6.06 9.58 -7.31
CA ARG A 279 -6.65 10.68 -8.08
C ARG A 279 -6.64 12.04 -7.38
N ARG A 280 -6.34 12.10 -6.08
CA ARG A 280 -6.16 13.36 -5.34
C ARG A 280 -4.82 14.01 -5.66
N ASP A 281 -3.90 13.28 -6.24
CA ASP A 281 -2.59 13.78 -6.64
C ASP A 281 -2.61 14.21 -8.11
N PRO A 282 -2.59 15.54 -8.38
CA PRO A 282 -2.63 16.06 -9.74
C PRO A 282 -1.32 15.85 -10.51
N SER A 283 -0.23 15.46 -9.83
CA SER A 283 1.06 15.22 -10.45
C SER A 283 1.19 13.84 -11.11
N ILE A 284 0.16 12.98 -10.99
CA ILE A 284 0.14 11.67 -11.62
C ILE A 284 -0.32 11.80 -13.08
N HIS A 285 0.54 11.38 -14.00
CA HIS A 285 0.22 11.25 -15.43
C HIS A 285 -0.46 9.92 -15.68
N TRP A 286 -1.75 9.96 -15.99
CA TRP A 286 -2.57 8.76 -16.09
C TRP A 286 -2.59 8.20 -17.50
N PHE A 287 -2.25 6.91 -17.62
CA PHE A 287 -2.55 6.07 -18.76
C PHE A 287 -3.77 5.20 -18.48
N TYR A 288 -4.73 5.19 -19.40
CA TYR A 288 -5.96 4.44 -19.26
C TYR A 288 -6.01 3.29 -20.25
N TRP A 289 -6.04 2.06 -19.71
CA TRP A 289 -6.29 0.89 -20.52
C TRP A 289 -7.68 0.92 -21.12
N LYS A 290 -7.76 0.69 -22.45
CA LYS A 290 -9.00 0.34 -23.13
C LYS A 290 -9.30 -1.14 -22.93
N LYS A 291 -10.38 -1.66 -23.54
CA LYS A 291 -10.82 -3.05 -23.44
C LYS A 291 -9.68 -4.05 -23.66
N THR A 292 -8.80 -3.80 -24.58
CA THR A 292 -7.58 -4.58 -24.82
C THR A 292 -6.38 -3.79 -24.33
N ARG A 293 -5.52 -4.43 -23.54
CA ARG A 293 -4.25 -3.82 -23.10
C ARG A 293 -3.26 -3.85 -24.26
N ILE A 294 -2.89 -2.69 -24.75
CA ILE A 294 -1.84 -2.51 -25.75
C ILE A 294 -0.59 -2.06 -25.01
N LEU A 295 0.29 -3.02 -24.71
CA LEU A 295 1.50 -2.78 -23.91
C LEU A 295 2.45 -1.75 -24.55
N PRO A 296 2.72 -1.78 -25.87
CA PRO A 296 3.54 -0.77 -26.54
C PRO A 296 3.03 0.67 -26.35
N ASP A 297 1.72 0.90 -26.40
CA ASP A 297 1.14 2.25 -26.23
C ASP A 297 1.41 2.78 -24.84
N CYS A 298 1.28 1.92 -23.82
CA CYS A 298 1.57 2.29 -22.43
C CYS A 298 3.05 2.61 -22.24
N LEU A 299 3.94 1.84 -22.83
CA LEU A 299 5.37 2.09 -22.76
C LEU A 299 5.76 3.38 -23.48
N ALA A 300 5.22 3.63 -24.68
CA ALA A 300 5.45 4.85 -25.43
C ALA A 300 4.98 6.11 -24.67
N PHE A 301 3.76 6.07 -24.12
CA PHE A 301 3.24 7.13 -23.24
C PHE A 301 4.18 7.39 -22.06
N SER A 302 4.60 6.30 -21.37
CA SER A 302 5.47 6.42 -20.20
C SER A 302 6.81 7.01 -20.55
N THR A 303 7.42 6.62 -21.66
CA THR A 303 8.69 7.13 -22.16
C THR A 303 8.60 8.61 -22.52
N GLU A 304 7.52 9.04 -23.17
CA GLU A 304 7.29 10.44 -23.50
C GLU A 304 7.22 11.33 -22.25
N ILE A 305 6.48 10.87 -21.22
CA ILE A 305 6.43 11.56 -19.93
C ILE A 305 7.81 11.64 -19.29
N LEU A 306 8.56 10.52 -19.23
CA LEU A 306 9.90 10.51 -18.65
C LEU A 306 10.85 11.50 -19.35
N HIS A 307 10.86 11.52 -20.67
CA HIS A 307 11.66 12.47 -21.45
C HIS A 307 11.27 13.93 -21.15
N THR A 308 9.97 14.23 -21.05
CA THR A 308 9.46 15.58 -20.70
C THR A 308 10.04 16.06 -19.36
N TYR A 309 10.25 15.14 -18.43
CA TYR A 309 10.80 15.45 -17.10
C TYR A 309 12.32 15.24 -16.98
N GLY A 310 13.01 14.96 -18.09
CA GLY A 310 14.46 14.80 -18.14
C GLY A 310 14.96 13.51 -17.48
N VAL A 311 14.17 12.43 -17.56
CA VAL A 311 14.57 11.09 -17.17
C VAL A 311 14.80 10.27 -18.44
N SER A 312 16.04 9.83 -18.65
CA SER A 312 16.49 9.10 -19.85
C SER A 312 17.43 7.98 -19.47
#